data_f5818bd99a680faf9ed7db91e7352d88
#
_entry.id   f5818bd99a680faf9ed7db91e7352d88
#
_cell.length_a   1.000
_cell.length_b   1.000
_cell.length_c   1.000
_cell.angle_alpha   90.00
_cell.angle_beta   90.00
_cell.angle_gamma   90.00
#
_symmetry.space_group_name_H-M   'P 1'
#
loop_
_entity.id
_entity.type
_entity.pdbx_description
1 polymer ?
#
loop_
_entity_poly.entity_id
_entity_poly.type
_entity_poly.pdbx_seq_one_letter_code
_entity_poly.pdbx_strand_id
1 'polypeptide(L)'
;MDDHPLVRFADGPAGRRAKLMGAGADVWEVIATIRDNDGDVGEAADYLQMQLGLVQAAVTYYGAYPEEIDEWIERNEQEGAEAHAAWLAGQAALSR
;
A
#
# COMPACT_ATOMS: atom_id res chain seq x y z
N MET A 1 6.20 -22.85 10.68
CA MET A 1 4.76 -22.54 10.54
C MET A 1 4.61 -21.08 10.10
N ASP A 2 3.79 -20.83 9.13
CA ASP A 2 3.63 -19.49 8.59
C ASP A 2 2.60 -18.71 9.43
N ASP A 3 3.05 -17.63 10.08
CA ASP A 3 2.19 -16.82 10.93
C ASP A 3 1.24 -15.90 10.12
N HIS A 4 1.50 -15.79 8.81
CA HIS A 4 0.73 -14.90 7.91
C HIS A 4 0.34 -15.66 6.65
N PRO A 5 -0.59 -16.64 6.76
CA PRO A 5 -0.90 -17.53 5.63
C PRO A 5 -1.54 -16.85 4.43
N LEU A 6 -2.14 -15.65 4.62
CA LEU A 6 -2.75 -14.90 3.54
C LEU A 6 -1.80 -13.88 2.90
N VAL A 7 -0.55 -13.82 3.36
CA VAL A 7 0.46 -12.91 2.83
C VAL A 7 1.47 -13.71 2.00
N ARG A 8 1.78 -13.22 0.81
CA ARG A 8 2.82 -13.74 -0.07
C ARG A 8 3.83 -12.66 -0.39
N PHE A 9 5.00 -13.09 -0.85
CA PHE A 9 6.06 -12.15 -1.21
C PHE A 9 6.29 -12.19 -2.71
N ALA A 10 6.45 -11.01 -3.31
CA ALA A 10 6.79 -10.86 -4.71
C ALA A 10 8.10 -10.09 -4.81
N ASP A 11 9.05 -10.61 -5.58
CA ASP A 11 10.32 -9.94 -5.85
C ASP A 11 10.16 -9.03 -7.06
N GLY A 12 10.74 -7.84 -6.99
CA GLY A 12 10.70 -6.88 -8.07
C GLY A 12 11.95 -6.00 -8.06
N PRO A 13 12.06 -5.07 -9.02
CA PRO A 13 13.24 -4.20 -9.13
C PRO A 13 13.48 -3.35 -7.87
N ALA A 14 12.41 -3.02 -7.15
CA ALA A 14 12.49 -2.21 -5.93
C ALA A 14 12.66 -3.06 -4.67
N GLY A 15 12.69 -4.40 -4.77
CA GLY A 15 12.84 -5.30 -3.64
C GLY A 15 11.63 -6.21 -3.40
N ARG A 16 11.64 -6.92 -2.28
CA ARG A 16 10.58 -7.83 -1.92
C ARG A 16 9.38 -7.08 -1.34
N ARG A 17 8.19 -7.42 -1.82
CA ARG A 17 6.94 -6.80 -1.35
C ARG A 17 6.00 -7.86 -0.78
N ALA A 18 5.36 -7.54 0.34
CA ALA A 18 4.32 -8.37 0.92
C ALA A 18 2.99 -8.08 0.21
N LYS A 19 2.35 -9.11 -0.32
CA LYS A 19 1.09 -9.01 -1.07
C LYS A 19 0.04 -9.90 -0.42
N LEU A 20 -1.23 -9.55 -0.60
CA LEU A 20 -2.35 -10.37 -0.12
C LEU A 20 -2.76 -11.37 -1.19
N MET A 21 -2.93 -12.63 -0.77
CA MET A 21 -3.33 -13.71 -1.66
C MET A 21 -4.70 -13.45 -2.26
N GLY A 22 -4.79 -13.56 -3.59
CA GLY A 22 -6.06 -13.49 -4.30
C GLY A 22 -6.62 -12.09 -4.51
N ALA A 23 -6.03 -11.07 -3.90
CA ALA A 23 -6.53 -9.71 -4.00
C ALA A 23 -5.71 -8.81 -4.92
N GLY A 24 -4.49 -9.21 -5.27
CA GLY A 24 -3.60 -8.41 -6.11
C GLY A 24 -3.08 -7.14 -5.46
N ALA A 25 -3.38 -6.90 -4.20
CA ALA A 25 -2.97 -5.70 -3.48
C ALA A 25 -1.76 -5.98 -2.59
N ASP A 26 -0.89 -5.00 -2.47
CA ASP A 26 0.22 -5.04 -1.52
C ASP A 26 -0.28 -4.68 -0.12
N VAL A 27 0.35 -5.21 0.91
CA VAL A 27 -0.01 -4.91 2.30
C VAL A 27 0.08 -3.40 2.56
N TRP A 28 1.14 -2.72 2.07
CA TRP A 28 1.30 -1.29 2.29
C TRP A 28 0.15 -0.47 1.69
N GLU A 29 -0.42 -0.91 0.55
CA GLU A 29 -1.55 -0.22 -0.07
C GLU A 29 -2.78 -0.26 0.83
N VAL A 30 -3.03 -1.42 1.44
CA VAL A 30 -4.15 -1.60 2.36
C VAL A 30 -3.97 -0.73 3.59
N ILE A 31 -2.77 -0.71 4.18
CA ILE A 31 -2.50 0.10 5.37
C ILE A 31 -2.63 1.59 5.07
N ALA A 32 -2.11 2.05 3.92
CA ALA A 32 -2.25 3.45 3.51
C ALA A 32 -3.72 3.83 3.36
N THR A 33 -4.54 2.95 2.77
CA THR A 33 -5.98 3.18 2.61
C THR A 33 -6.69 3.26 3.97
N ILE A 34 -6.32 2.42 4.93
CA ILE A 34 -6.88 2.48 6.28
C ILE A 34 -6.57 3.83 6.93
N ARG A 35 -5.33 4.32 6.78
CA ARG A 35 -4.93 5.64 7.30
C ARG A 35 -5.73 6.76 6.67
N ASP A 36 -5.96 6.69 5.37
CA ASP A 36 -6.76 7.68 4.64
C ASP A 36 -8.23 7.69 5.06
N ASN A 37 -8.70 6.62 5.69
CA ASN A 37 -10.05 6.48 6.21
C ASN A 37 -10.08 6.56 7.75
N ASP A 38 -9.17 7.33 8.33
CA ASP A 38 -9.09 7.61 9.77
C ASP A 38 -8.98 6.35 10.64
N GLY A 39 -8.37 5.29 10.10
CA GLY A 39 -8.22 4.02 10.80
C GLY A 39 -9.41 3.09 10.69
N ASP A 40 -10.42 3.43 9.89
CA ASP A 40 -11.62 2.61 9.74
C ASP A 40 -11.35 1.46 8.76
N VAL A 41 -11.20 0.25 9.31
CA VAL A 41 -10.90 -0.95 8.54
C VAL A 41 -12.06 -1.34 7.63
N GLY A 42 -13.29 -1.17 8.09
CA GLY A 42 -14.47 -1.49 7.30
C GLY A 42 -14.62 -0.58 6.09
N GLU A 43 -14.40 0.71 6.25
CA GLU A 43 -14.42 1.68 5.16
C GLU A 43 -13.32 1.39 4.13
N ALA A 44 -12.12 1.03 4.60
CA ALA A 44 -11.03 0.68 3.71
C ALA A 44 -11.36 -0.59 2.91
N ALA A 45 -11.97 -1.58 3.53
CA ALA A 45 -12.39 -2.81 2.84
C ALA A 45 -13.39 -2.50 1.73
N ASP A 46 -14.37 -1.64 2.00
CA ASP A 46 -15.36 -1.21 1.01
C ASP A 46 -14.70 -0.45 -0.15
N TYR A 47 -13.81 0.47 0.17
CA TYR A 47 -13.09 1.25 -0.84
C TYR A 47 -12.26 0.35 -1.77
N LEU A 48 -11.55 -0.62 -1.17
CA LEU A 48 -10.68 -1.54 -1.91
C LEU A 48 -11.46 -2.68 -2.57
N GLN A 49 -12.75 -2.83 -2.25
CA GLN A 49 -13.57 -3.95 -2.69
C GLN A 49 -12.94 -5.30 -2.30
N MET A 50 -12.46 -5.37 -1.06
CA MET A 50 -11.81 -6.54 -0.50
C MET A 50 -12.63 -7.12 0.63
N GLN A 51 -12.52 -8.43 0.85
CA GLN A 51 -13.10 -9.06 2.01
C GLN A 51 -12.41 -8.54 3.28
N LEU A 52 -13.20 -8.31 4.32
CA LEU A 52 -12.68 -7.79 5.58
C LEU A 52 -11.57 -8.67 6.16
N GLY A 53 -11.67 -9.98 6.02
CA GLY A 53 -10.63 -10.92 6.48
C GLY A 53 -9.27 -10.67 5.86
N LEU A 54 -9.22 -10.28 4.57
CA LEU A 54 -7.96 -9.93 3.90
C LEU A 54 -7.39 -8.63 4.45
N VAL A 55 -8.24 -7.64 4.69
CA VAL A 55 -7.80 -6.36 5.28
C VAL A 55 -7.26 -6.60 6.69
N GLN A 56 -7.93 -7.44 7.48
CA GLN A 56 -7.46 -7.82 8.82
C GLN A 56 -6.12 -8.55 8.77
N ALA A 57 -5.91 -9.40 7.76
CA ALA A 57 -4.61 -10.09 7.56
C ALA A 57 -3.50 -9.06 7.30
N ALA A 58 -3.79 -8.02 6.53
CA ALA A 58 -2.83 -6.95 6.29
C ALA A 58 -2.48 -6.21 7.59
N VAL A 59 -3.47 -5.92 8.41
CA VAL A 59 -3.25 -5.26 9.70
C VAL A 59 -2.41 -6.12 10.62
N THR A 60 -2.69 -7.42 10.66
CA THR A 60 -1.91 -8.38 11.47
C THR A 60 -0.44 -8.41 11.03
N TYR A 61 -0.20 -8.46 9.72
CA TYR A 61 1.15 -8.42 9.18
C TYR A 61 1.84 -7.10 9.52
N TYR A 62 1.14 -5.99 9.37
CA TYR A 62 1.67 -4.67 9.70
C TYR A 62 2.09 -4.59 11.17
N GLY A 63 1.29 -5.15 12.08
CA GLY A 63 1.63 -5.18 13.50
C GLY A 63 2.92 -5.92 13.81
N ALA A 64 3.24 -6.94 13.01
CA ALA A 64 4.47 -7.72 13.16
C ALA A 64 5.68 -7.04 12.48
N TYR A 65 5.46 -6.34 11.38
CA TYR A 65 6.53 -5.74 10.57
C TYR A 65 6.21 -4.30 10.18
N PRO A 66 6.00 -3.40 11.16
CA PRO A 66 5.56 -2.03 10.86
C PRO A 66 6.58 -1.22 10.07
N GLU A 67 7.86 -1.40 10.34
CA GLU A 67 8.92 -0.64 9.67
C GLU A 67 9.00 -0.97 8.19
N GLU A 68 8.85 -2.25 7.83
CA GLU A 68 8.85 -2.70 6.45
C GLU A 68 7.73 -2.01 5.65
N ILE A 69 6.54 -1.99 6.22
CA ILE A 69 5.37 -1.41 5.55
C ILE A 69 5.45 0.11 5.52
N ASP A 70 5.90 0.74 6.61
CA ASP A 70 6.06 2.19 6.66
C ASP A 70 7.07 2.68 5.62
N GLU A 71 8.13 1.93 5.37
CA GLU A 71 9.11 2.27 4.32
C GLU A 71 8.47 2.25 2.93
N TRP A 72 7.63 1.27 2.65
CA TRP A 72 6.93 1.20 1.35
C TRP A 72 5.96 2.36 1.18
N ILE A 73 5.23 2.72 2.23
CA ILE A 73 4.29 3.85 2.19
C ILE A 73 5.07 5.15 1.94
N GLU A 74 6.13 5.38 2.68
CA GLU A 74 6.96 6.57 2.54
C GLU A 74 7.56 6.68 1.13
N ARG A 75 8.10 5.57 0.62
CA ARG A 75 8.65 5.52 -0.73
C ARG A 75 7.60 5.86 -1.78
N ASN A 76 6.40 5.32 -1.64
CA ASN A 76 5.29 5.60 -2.56
C ASN A 76 4.87 7.06 -2.52
N GLU A 77 4.82 7.65 -1.32
CA GLU A 77 4.51 9.07 -1.16
C GLU A 77 5.55 9.95 -1.83
N GLN A 78 6.84 9.62 -1.68
CA GLN A 78 7.93 10.34 -2.33
C GLN A 78 7.85 10.23 -3.86
N GLU A 79 7.63 9.04 -4.38
CA GLU A 79 7.47 8.82 -5.83
C GLU A 79 6.27 9.57 -6.37
N GLY A 80 5.16 9.59 -5.63
CA GLY A 80 3.97 10.34 -6.00
C GLY A 80 4.23 11.85 -6.02
N ALA A 81 4.95 12.37 -5.05
CA ALA A 81 5.31 13.78 -4.99
C ALA A 81 6.23 14.17 -6.15
N GLU A 82 7.21 13.34 -6.48
CA GLU A 82 8.11 13.57 -7.62
C GLU A 82 7.35 13.54 -8.95
N ALA A 83 6.45 12.59 -9.12
CA ALA A 83 5.63 12.48 -10.32
C ALA A 83 4.72 13.69 -10.47
N HIS A 84 4.12 14.17 -9.37
CA HIS A 84 3.27 15.35 -9.37
C HIS A 84 4.05 16.62 -9.73
N ALA A 85 5.25 16.78 -9.17
CA ALA A 85 6.13 17.90 -9.50
C ALA A 85 6.53 17.89 -10.97
N ALA A 86 6.87 16.71 -11.51
CA ALA A 86 7.22 16.56 -12.92
C ALA A 86 6.02 16.90 -13.83
N TRP A 87 4.82 16.48 -13.44
CA TRP A 87 3.60 16.78 -14.18
C TRP A 87 3.32 18.29 -14.21
N LEU A 88 3.45 18.97 -13.06
CA LEU A 88 3.27 20.42 -12.99
C LEU A 88 4.30 21.16 -13.87
N ALA A 89 5.54 20.71 -13.86
CA ALA A 89 6.59 21.30 -14.71
C ALA A 89 6.26 21.11 -16.20
N GLY A 90 5.76 19.94 -16.57
CA GLY A 90 5.31 19.67 -17.94
C GLY A 90 4.16 20.57 -18.36
N GLN A 91 3.17 20.78 -17.49
CA GLN A 91 2.06 21.69 -17.77
C GLN A 91 2.54 23.13 -17.96
N ALA A 92 3.45 23.60 -17.11
CA ALA A 92 4.01 24.94 -17.24
C ALA A 92 4.74 25.12 -18.58
N ALA A 93 5.46 24.09 -19.03
CA ALA A 93 6.14 24.11 -20.33
C ALA A 93 5.14 24.16 -21.50
N LEU A 94 4.00 23.45 -21.38
CA LEU A 94 2.96 23.48 -22.41
C LEU A 94 2.25 24.82 -22.53
N SER A 95 2.27 25.62 -21.44
CA SER A 95 1.57 26.90 -21.38
C SER A 95 2.38 28.08 -21.92
N ARG A 96 3.59 27.83 -22.39
CA ARG A 96 4.46 28.86 -22.98
C ARG A 96 4.01 29.30 -24.35
#